data_580b65180d64ebfd4d9c55d836f4764b
#
_entry.id   580b65180d64ebfd4d9c55d836f4764b
#
_cell.length_a   1.000
_cell.length_b   1.000
_cell.length_c   1.000
_cell.angle_alpha   90.00
_cell.angle_beta   90.00
_cell.angle_gamma   90.00
#
_symmetry.space_group_name_H-M   'P 1'
#
loop_
_entity.id
_entity.type
_entity.pdbx_description
1 polymer ?
#
loop_
_entity_poly.entity_id
_entity_poly.type
_entity_poly.pdbx_seq_one_letter_code
_entity_poly.pdbx_strand_id
1 'polypeptide(L)'
;MSPLQQVWTTCWSGLVLSGWDDRRVAWHLHSWVTATMPNRGLAFVVQELKALCHNVRGHALHSKRFVNSPCRIRKDVVEALTYLAVREPENAFAFTRLARALPEPPQRAAVCALQSAKVMATTDYPTSAASLESLRSFIALAPGVSGNGKVRAPRRLPSSLSSCLEWPATRGGIDGYLEHLGQECEVRGDAQTKYHPWAGDSLGAFCLQKARVILRPCQGVSEDLRESYRCAGVLYLRSQGKPFGMKAHALRQSGYKVRVIGVPDCLTFVEGSWVRSSLRWLAPNHWRIEDGSLEVPNGLQYKHGERFASLDLSKATDGLSHACIKIVVEALVGRGLIRPADEIMALRSLGLRDGATWSFTDLGDKIGEGSFRRGSPMGTPLSFVVLSWVNAWATSAFTKSLT
;
A
#
# COMPACT_ATOMS: atom_id res chain seq x y z
N MET A 1 -4.10 17.93 25.64
CA MET A 1 -4.36 16.71 26.44
C MET A 1 -3.04 15.98 26.60
N SER A 2 -2.66 15.60 27.84
CA SER A 2 -1.43 14.83 28.06
C SER A 2 -1.55 13.41 27.46
N PRO A 3 -0.43 12.73 27.14
CA PRO A 3 -0.48 11.35 26.65
C PRO A 3 -1.22 10.40 27.60
N LEU A 4 -1.10 10.60 28.91
CA LEU A 4 -1.83 9.83 29.92
C LEU A 4 -3.35 10.04 29.78
N GLN A 5 -3.79 11.28 29.66
CA GLN A 5 -5.20 11.60 29.47
C GLN A 5 -5.73 11.01 28.17
N GLN A 6 -4.96 11.07 27.08
CA GLN A 6 -5.35 10.47 25.80
C GLN A 6 -5.55 8.96 25.90
N VAL A 7 -4.59 8.24 26.50
CA VAL A 7 -4.69 6.79 26.71
C VAL A 7 -5.91 6.46 27.55
N TRP A 8 -6.09 7.18 28.67
CA TRP A 8 -7.23 6.92 29.55
C TRP A 8 -8.57 7.19 28.87
N THR A 9 -8.72 8.34 28.22
CA THR A 9 -9.94 8.68 27.47
C THR A 9 -10.26 7.60 26.43
N THR A 10 -9.24 7.09 25.73
CA THR A 10 -9.41 6.02 24.77
C THR A 10 -9.89 4.72 25.43
N CYS A 11 -9.29 4.32 26.55
CA CYS A 11 -9.71 3.14 27.28
C CYS A 11 -11.16 3.26 27.79
N TRP A 12 -11.49 4.41 28.37
CA TRP A 12 -12.85 4.69 28.86
C TRP A 12 -13.87 4.67 27.74
N SER A 13 -13.57 5.32 26.61
CA SER A 13 -14.45 5.29 25.43
C SER A 13 -14.64 3.87 24.90
N GLY A 14 -13.60 3.04 24.92
CA GLY A 14 -13.69 1.63 24.53
C GLY A 14 -14.63 0.84 25.43
N LEU A 15 -14.55 1.04 26.74
CA LEU A 15 -15.46 0.39 27.71
C LEU A 15 -16.91 0.85 27.54
N VAL A 16 -17.14 2.17 27.43
CA VAL A 16 -18.49 2.72 27.25
C VAL A 16 -19.11 2.26 25.91
N LEU A 17 -18.39 2.32 24.83
CA LEU A 17 -18.89 1.90 23.51
C LEU A 17 -19.18 0.41 23.40
N SER A 18 -18.55 -0.40 24.24
CA SER A 18 -18.84 -1.83 24.33
C SER A 18 -19.91 -2.18 25.38
N GLY A 19 -20.45 -1.20 26.10
CA GLY A 19 -21.35 -1.47 27.22
C GLY A 19 -20.69 -2.14 28.42
N TRP A 20 -19.35 -2.11 28.50
CA TRP A 20 -18.55 -2.75 29.55
C TRP A 20 -17.99 -1.73 30.56
N ASP A 21 -18.75 -0.69 30.84
CA ASP A 21 -18.38 0.41 31.74
C ASP A 21 -18.50 0.07 33.23
N ASP A 22 -18.22 -1.19 33.59
CA ASP A 22 -18.10 -1.62 34.98
C ASP A 22 -17.03 -0.77 35.69
N ARG A 23 -17.45 -0.10 36.77
CA ARG A 23 -16.62 0.82 37.52
C ARG A 23 -15.37 0.14 38.08
N ARG A 24 -15.41 -1.14 38.44
CA ARG A 24 -14.27 -1.88 38.97
C ARG A 24 -13.24 -2.13 37.87
N VAL A 25 -13.66 -2.62 36.76
CA VAL A 25 -12.80 -2.85 35.56
C VAL A 25 -12.15 -1.54 35.13
N ALA A 26 -12.96 -0.48 35.00
CA ALA A 26 -12.50 0.84 34.63
C ALA A 26 -11.49 1.40 35.62
N TRP A 27 -11.75 1.29 36.92
CA TRP A 27 -10.84 1.77 37.98
C TRP A 27 -9.53 1.01 38.01
N HIS A 28 -9.54 -0.30 37.88
CA HIS A 28 -8.32 -1.11 37.85
C HIS A 28 -7.49 -0.83 36.59
N LEU A 29 -8.13 -0.67 35.45
CA LEU A 29 -7.44 -0.31 34.20
C LEU A 29 -6.82 1.09 34.30
N HIS A 30 -7.57 2.07 34.82
CA HIS A 30 -7.07 3.42 35.08
C HIS A 30 -5.87 3.42 36.00
N SER A 31 -5.98 2.74 37.18
CA SER A 31 -4.91 2.64 38.17
C SER A 31 -3.65 2.00 37.56
N TRP A 32 -3.83 0.95 36.73
CA TRP A 32 -2.71 0.32 36.04
C TRP A 32 -2.05 1.28 35.06
N VAL A 33 -2.82 1.99 34.21
CA VAL A 33 -2.30 2.96 33.22
C VAL A 33 -1.54 4.06 33.96
N THR A 34 -2.12 4.63 35.01
CA THR A 34 -1.54 5.75 35.78
C THR A 34 -0.24 5.35 36.50
N ALA A 35 -0.17 4.15 37.05
CA ALA A 35 1.03 3.65 37.70
C ALA A 35 2.13 3.23 36.71
N THR A 36 1.75 2.70 35.56
CA THR A 36 2.69 2.11 34.58
C THR A 36 3.30 3.16 33.66
N MET A 37 2.51 4.15 33.23
CA MET A 37 2.92 5.15 32.26
C MET A 37 4.17 5.95 32.66
N PRO A 38 4.31 6.48 33.89
CA PRO A 38 5.50 7.20 34.34
C PRO A 38 6.76 6.33 34.34
N ASN A 39 6.60 5.05 34.69
CA ASN A 39 7.73 4.14 34.91
C ASN A 39 8.19 3.40 33.66
N ARG A 40 7.27 3.07 32.74
CA ARG A 40 7.54 2.25 31.55
C ARG A 40 7.36 3.00 30.24
N GLY A 41 6.73 4.15 30.29
CA GLY A 41 6.48 5.00 29.13
C GLY A 41 5.27 4.58 28.26
N LEU A 42 4.91 5.48 27.36
CA LEU A 42 3.74 5.34 26.48
C LEU A 42 3.81 4.09 25.59
N ALA A 43 4.97 3.79 25.01
CA ALA A 43 5.14 2.66 24.11
C ALA A 43 4.76 1.33 24.77
N PHE A 44 5.23 1.13 25.99
CA PHE A 44 4.95 -0.07 26.77
C PHE A 44 3.45 -0.19 27.07
N VAL A 45 2.84 0.87 27.59
CA VAL A 45 1.40 0.87 27.93
C VAL A 45 0.55 0.56 26.70
N VAL A 46 0.87 1.16 25.56
CA VAL A 46 0.16 0.89 24.31
C VAL A 46 0.34 -0.55 23.84
N GLN A 47 1.53 -1.12 23.96
CA GLN A 47 1.78 -2.52 23.60
C GLN A 47 0.93 -3.48 24.44
N GLU A 48 0.88 -3.25 25.76
CA GLU A 48 0.07 -4.08 26.67
C GLU A 48 -1.44 -3.94 26.41
N LEU A 49 -1.91 -2.72 26.11
CA LEU A 49 -3.31 -2.50 25.73
C LEU A 49 -3.66 -3.19 24.39
N LYS A 50 -2.73 -3.24 23.45
CA LYS A 50 -2.92 -4.01 22.20
C LYS A 50 -2.95 -5.51 22.47
N ALA A 51 -2.09 -6.01 23.37
CA ALA A 51 -2.13 -7.41 23.77
C ALA A 51 -3.45 -7.76 24.47
N LEU A 52 -3.96 -6.87 25.33
CA LEU A 52 -5.30 -7.01 25.91
C LEU A 52 -6.40 -7.09 24.82
N CYS A 53 -6.40 -6.17 23.85
CA CYS A 53 -7.36 -6.20 22.75
C CYS A 53 -7.26 -7.49 21.92
N HIS A 54 -6.03 -8.01 21.73
CA HIS A 54 -5.82 -9.28 21.05
C HIS A 54 -6.43 -10.44 21.83
N ASN A 55 -6.20 -10.49 23.14
CA ASN A 55 -6.77 -11.52 24.01
C ASN A 55 -8.31 -11.46 24.02
N VAL A 56 -8.88 -10.29 24.20
CA VAL A 56 -10.35 -10.06 24.16
C VAL A 56 -10.94 -10.54 22.84
N ARG A 57 -10.33 -10.18 21.72
CA ARG A 57 -10.78 -10.64 20.39
C ARG A 57 -10.63 -12.15 20.22
N GLY A 58 -9.52 -12.72 20.66
CA GLY A 58 -9.27 -14.15 20.60
C GLY A 58 -10.32 -14.95 21.34
N HIS A 59 -10.70 -14.52 22.54
CA HIS A 59 -11.75 -15.16 23.32
C HIS A 59 -13.14 -14.98 22.70
N ALA A 60 -13.44 -13.83 22.10
CA ALA A 60 -14.68 -13.62 21.35
C ALA A 60 -14.84 -14.58 20.17
N LEU A 61 -13.73 -14.85 19.46
CA LEU A 61 -13.73 -15.71 18.27
C LEU A 61 -13.62 -17.21 18.58
N HIS A 62 -12.79 -17.57 19.56
CA HIS A 62 -12.38 -18.96 19.80
C HIS A 62 -12.81 -19.49 21.17
N SER A 63 -13.46 -18.66 21.98
CA SER A 63 -13.96 -19.04 23.30
C SER A 63 -12.86 -19.66 24.18
N LYS A 64 -13.12 -20.80 24.82
CA LYS A 64 -12.19 -21.49 25.73
C LYS A 64 -10.95 -22.09 25.06
N ARG A 65 -10.90 -22.15 23.72
CA ARG A 65 -9.73 -22.70 22.99
C ARG A 65 -8.63 -21.67 22.76
N PHE A 66 -8.89 -20.39 23.05
CA PHE A 66 -7.90 -19.35 22.86
C PHE A 66 -6.92 -19.30 24.04
N VAL A 67 -5.63 -19.29 23.73
CA VAL A 67 -4.56 -19.12 24.72
C VAL A 67 -4.16 -17.64 24.73
N ASN A 68 -4.22 -17.03 25.91
CA ASN A 68 -3.84 -15.62 26.06
C ASN A 68 -2.41 -15.38 25.66
N SER A 69 -2.19 -14.36 24.82
CA SER A 69 -0.88 -13.78 24.62
C SER A 69 -0.40 -13.13 25.93
N PRO A 70 0.91 -13.15 26.20
CA PRO A 70 1.47 -12.50 27.39
C PRO A 70 1.02 -11.05 27.48
N CYS A 71 0.42 -10.68 28.61
CA CYS A 71 -0.08 -9.34 28.90
C CYS A 71 0.22 -8.99 30.35
N ARG A 72 0.84 -7.84 30.61
CA ARG A 72 1.23 -7.39 31.96
C ARG A 72 0.19 -6.48 32.62
N ILE A 73 -0.99 -6.38 32.05
CA ILE A 73 -2.15 -5.79 32.72
C ILE A 73 -2.57 -6.74 33.85
N ARG A 74 -3.15 -6.18 34.89
CA ARG A 74 -3.63 -6.97 36.04
C ARG A 74 -4.49 -8.14 35.59
N LYS A 75 -4.24 -9.29 36.16
CA LYS A 75 -4.88 -10.57 35.76
C LYS A 75 -6.41 -10.50 35.88
N ASP A 76 -6.91 -9.87 37.00
CA ASP A 76 -8.34 -9.69 37.21
C ASP A 76 -9.04 -8.87 36.15
N VAL A 77 -8.37 -7.83 35.57
CA VAL A 77 -8.90 -7.04 34.46
C VAL A 77 -8.95 -7.87 33.17
N VAL A 78 -7.87 -8.60 32.89
CA VAL A 78 -7.81 -9.47 31.69
C VAL A 78 -8.89 -10.55 31.77
N GLU A 79 -9.04 -11.21 32.91
CA GLU A 79 -10.04 -12.25 33.13
C GLU A 79 -11.48 -11.70 33.01
N ALA A 80 -11.75 -10.55 33.62
CA ALA A 80 -13.07 -9.92 33.51
C ALA A 80 -13.44 -9.58 32.07
N LEU A 81 -12.54 -8.93 31.31
CA LEU A 81 -12.79 -8.53 29.94
C LEU A 81 -12.86 -9.75 28.97
N THR A 82 -12.05 -10.77 29.19
CA THR A 82 -12.12 -12.00 28.37
C THR A 82 -13.36 -12.81 28.66
N TYR A 83 -13.83 -12.82 29.92
CA TYR A 83 -15.10 -13.43 30.29
C TYR A 83 -16.28 -12.74 29.60
N LEU A 84 -16.31 -11.38 29.61
CA LEU A 84 -17.31 -10.60 28.90
C LEU A 84 -17.26 -10.85 27.38
N ALA A 85 -16.06 -10.98 26.81
CA ALA A 85 -15.87 -11.24 25.38
C ALA A 85 -16.46 -12.60 24.92
N VAL A 86 -16.43 -13.61 25.77
CA VAL A 86 -17.06 -14.91 25.50
C VAL A 86 -18.59 -14.81 25.52
N ARG A 87 -19.13 -14.01 26.43
CA ARG A 87 -20.58 -13.82 26.60
C ARG A 87 -21.19 -12.88 25.56
N GLU A 88 -20.44 -11.87 25.18
CA GLU A 88 -20.88 -10.76 24.34
C GLU A 88 -19.85 -10.49 23.23
N PRO A 89 -19.68 -11.41 22.27
CA PRO A 89 -18.62 -11.32 21.27
C PRO A 89 -18.73 -10.07 20.38
N GLU A 90 -19.94 -9.58 20.12
CA GLU A 90 -20.13 -8.35 19.33
C GLU A 90 -19.57 -7.12 20.06
N ASN A 91 -19.80 -7.04 21.37
CA ASN A 91 -19.26 -5.95 22.21
C ASN A 91 -17.74 -6.00 22.30
N ALA A 92 -17.15 -7.21 22.28
CA ALA A 92 -15.71 -7.40 22.23
C ALA A 92 -15.09 -6.73 20.99
N PHE A 93 -15.73 -6.79 19.82
CA PHE A 93 -15.24 -6.10 18.63
C PHE A 93 -15.30 -4.58 18.77
N ALA A 94 -16.33 -4.04 19.42
CA ALA A 94 -16.41 -2.61 19.72
C ALA A 94 -15.25 -2.18 20.67
N PHE A 95 -15.04 -2.92 21.76
CA PHE A 95 -13.93 -2.68 22.70
C PHE A 95 -12.57 -2.71 22.00
N THR A 96 -12.32 -3.69 21.14
CA THR A 96 -11.00 -3.83 20.50
C THR A 96 -10.67 -2.71 19.50
N ARG A 97 -11.64 -1.87 19.10
CA ARG A 97 -11.41 -0.68 18.29
C ARG A 97 -10.56 0.36 19.04
N LEU A 98 -10.53 0.33 20.38
CA LEU A 98 -9.65 1.20 21.15
C LEU A 98 -8.18 1.12 20.70
N ALA A 99 -7.72 -0.05 20.27
CA ALA A 99 -6.35 -0.22 19.77
C ALA A 99 -6.00 0.71 18.59
N ARG A 100 -7.02 1.13 17.81
CA ARG A 100 -6.85 2.05 16.68
C ARG A 100 -6.94 3.53 17.10
N ALA A 101 -7.54 3.81 18.25
CA ALA A 101 -7.72 5.16 18.78
C ALA A 101 -6.62 5.57 19.77
N LEU A 102 -5.71 4.66 20.12
CA LEU A 102 -4.55 4.97 20.98
C LEU A 102 -3.72 6.11 20.39
N PRO A 103 -2.99 6.88 21.22
CA PRO A 103 -2.20 8.02 20.79
C PRO A 103 -1.22 7.68 19.67
N GLU A 104 -0.81 8.71 18.94
CA GLU A 104 0.27 8.60 17.96
C GLU A 104 1.61 8.31 18.65
N PRO A 105 2.52 7.58 17.98
CA PRO A 105 3.86 7.37 18.48
C PRO A 105 4.67 8.68 18.49
N PRO A 106 5.71 8.79 19.33
CA PRO A 106 6.59 9.95 19.34
C PRO A 106 7.37 10.06 18.02
N GLN A 107 7.87 11.28 17.70
CA GLN A 107 8.65 11.55 16.49
C GLN A 107 9.84 10.60 16.33
N ARG A 108 10.53 10.26 17.40
CA ARG A 108 11.64 9.29 17.38
C ARG A 108 11.25 7.95 16.75
N ALA A 109 10.02 7.49 16.93
CA ALA A 109 9.54 6.26 16.32
C ALA A 109 9.42 6.38 14.79
N ALA A 110 9.05 7.57 14.30
CA ALA A 110 9.02 7.87 12.86
C ALA A 110 10.43 7.83 12.25
N VAL A 111 11.40 8.46 12.90
CA VAL A 111 12.81 8.42 12.47
C VAL A 111 13.34 6.98 12.43
N CYS A 112 13.12 6.19 13.48
CA CYS A 112 13.52 4.78 13.51
C CYS A 112 12.85 3.96 12.38
N ALA A 113 11.58 4.24 12.08
CA ALA A 113 10.87 3.56 10.99
C ALA A 113 11.47 3.90 9.61
N LEU A 114 11.82 5.17 9.37
CA LEU A 114 12.50 5.60 8.14
C LEU A 114 13.88 5.00 8.01
N GLN A 115 14.67 4.98 9.08
CA GLN A 115 15.99 4.32 9.08
C GLN A 115 15.86 2.82 8.76
N SER A 116 14.91 2.13 9.38
CA SER A 116 14.63 0.72 9.10
C SER A 116 14.18 0.50 7.65
N ALA A 117 13.34 1.39 7.09
CA ALA A 117 12.90 1.30 5.71
C ALA A 117 14.06 1.55 4.74
N LYS A 118 14.96 2.52 5.04
CA LYS A 118 16.16 2.78 4.26
C LYS A 118 17.05 1.53 4.20
N VAL A 119 17.37 0.94 5.35
CA VAL A 119 18.20 -0.28 5.40
C VAL A 119 17.55 -1.39 4.58
N MET A 120 16.26 -1.60 4.71
CA MET A 120 15.53 -2.63 3.97
C MET A 120 15.56 -2.38 2.46
N ALA A 121 15.28 -1.16 2.01
CA ALA A 121 15.23 -0.81 0.59
C ALA A 121 16.59 -0.88 -0.11
N THR A 122 17.68 -0.63 0.64
CA THR A 122 19.06 -0.61 0.10
C THR A 122 19.82 -1.90 0.28
N THR A 123 19.26 -2.88 1.01
CA THR A 123 19.87 -4.18 1.23
C THR A 123 19.36 -5.18 0.19
N ASP A 124 20.26 -5.85 -0.48
CA ASP A 124 19.92 -6.90 -1.43
C ASP A 124 19.37 -8.14 -0.70
N TYR A 125 18.43 -8.83 -1.34
CA TYR A 125 17.83 -10.05 -0.80
C TYR A 125 17.70 -11.10 -1.90
N PRO A 126 18.62 -12.08 -1.92
CA PRO A 126 18.60 -13.10 -2.94
C PRO A 126 17.38 -14.01 -2.79
N THR A 127 16.75 -14.31 -3.92
CA THR A 127 15.70 -15.34 -4.01
C THR A 127 16.24 -16.52 -4.78
N SER A 128 15.97 -17.75 -4.31
CA SER A 128 16.48 -18.95 -4.97
C SER A 128 15.92 -19.09 -6.40
N ALA A 129 16.73 -19.60 -7.32
CA ALA A 129 16.31 -19.85 -8.70
C ALA A 129 15.09 -20.78 -8.77
N ALA A 130 15.04 -21.79 -7.91
CA ALA A 130 13.89 -22.70 -7.83
C ALA A 130 12.58 -21.98 -7.43
N SER A 131 12.64 -21.05 -6.47
CA SER A 131 11.48 -20.24 -6.09
C SER A 131 11.03 -19.31 -7.22
N LEU A 132 11.96 -18.70 -7.94
CA LEU A 132 11.66 -17.83 -9.07
C LEU A 132 10.99 -18.61 -10.21
N GLU A 133 11.48 -19.80 -10.52
CA GLU A 133 10.90 -20.66 -11.56
C GLU A 133 9.52 -21.19 -11.14
N SER A 134 9.36 -21.57 -9.88
CA SER A 134 8.04 -21.95 -9.33
C SER A 134 7.03 -20.81 -9.41
N LEU A 135 7.43 -19.57 -9.10
CA LEU A 135 6.58 -18.38 -9.24
C LEU A 135 6.22 -18.12 -10.71
N ARG A 136 7.18 -18.22 -11.62
CA ARG A 136 6.96 -18.07 -13.07
C ARG A 136 5.94 -19.10 -13.58
N SER A 137 6.15 -20.37 -13.24
CA SER A 137 5.25 -21.46 -13.62
C SER A 137 3.85 -21.28 -13.04
N PHE A 138 3.75 -20.85 -11.79
CA PHE A 138 2.45 -20.55 -11.15
C PHE A 138 1.69 -19.48 -11.93
N ILE A 139 2.33 -18.37 -12.28
CA ILE A 139 1.69 -17.28 -13.03
C ILE A 139 1.31 -17.77 -14.44
N ALA A 140 2.16 -18.54 -15.09
CA ALA A 140 1.90 -19.08 -16.43
C ALA A 140 0.67 -20.00 -16.46
N LEU A 141 0.44 -20.79 -15.42
CA LEU A 141 -0.62 -21.79 -15.32
C LEU A 141 -1.87 -21.31 -14.57
N ALA A 142 -1.86 -20.10 -14.01
CA ALA A 142 -2.96 -19.60 -13.20
C ALA A 142 -4.30 -19.62 -13.96
N PRO A 143 -5.36 -20.27 -13.41
CA PRO A 143 -6.65 -20.39 -14.08
C PRO A 143 -7.39 -19.06 -14.17
N GLY A 144 -8.31 -18.93 -15.12
CA GLY A 144 -9.25 -17.82 -15.21
C GLY A 144 -8.73 -16.55 -15.88
N VAL A 145 -7.46 -16.54 -16.28
CA VAL A 145 -6.85 -15.42 -17.01
C VAL A 145 -6.51 -15.93 -18.41
N SER A 146 -7.52 -16.04 -19.28
CA SER A 146 -7.25 -16.40 -20.67
C SER A 146 -6.71 -15.19 -21.41
N GLY A 147 -5.50 -15.30 -21.96
CA GLY A 147 -4.87 -14.29 -22.82
C GLY A 147 -5.58 -14.03 -24.14
N ASN A 148 -6.78 -14.59 -24.35
CA ASN A 148 -7.58 -14.36 -25.55
C ASN A 148 -8.31 -13.00 -25.55
N GLY A 149 -8.33 -12.28 -24.44
CA GLY A 149 -8.76 -10.89 -24.38
C GLY A 149 -7.58 -9.98 -24.71
N LYS A 150 -7.57 -9.34 -25.87
CA LYS A 150 -6.59 -8.28 -26.17
C LYS A 150 -6.60 -7.25 -25.04
N VAL A 151 -5.48 -7.08 -24.34
CA VAL A 151 -5.30 -6.04 -23.34
C VAL A 151 -5.64 -4.69 -23.99
N ARG A 152 -6.72 -4.08 -23.55
CA ARG A 152 -7.14 -2.79 -24.09
C ARG A 152 -6.37 -1.69 -23.38
N ALA A 153 -5.81 -0.77 -24.15
CA ALA A 153 -5.26 0.44 -23.55
C ALA A 153 -6.36 1.22 -22.83
N PRO A 154 -6.05 1.87 -21.71
CA PRO A 154 -6.96 2.83 -21.10
C PRO A 154 -7.40 3.89 -22.13
N ARG A 155 -8.64 4.34 -22.02
CA ARG A 155 -9.17 5.37 -22.93
C ARG A 155 -8.85 6.79 -22.47
N ARG A 156 -8.38 6.95 -21.25
CA ARG A 156 -8.02 8.23 -20.62
C ARG A 156 -6.78 8.05 -19.76
N LEU A 157 -6.02 9.11 -19.55
CA LEU A 157 -4.97 9.10 -18.55
C LEU A 157 -5.56 8.84 -17.17
N PRO A 158 -4.85 8.05 -16.32
CA PRO A 158 -5.22 7.93 -14.92
C PRO A 158 -5.28 9.31 -14.27
N SER A 159 -6.36 9.57 -13.53
CA SER A 159 -6.56 10.83 -12.83
C SER A 159 -6.21 10.67 -11.36
N SER A 160 -5.49 11.62 -10.78
CA SER A 160 -5.18 11.64 -9.36
C SER A 160 -4.91 13.06 -8.86
N LEU A 161 -5.59 13.41 -7.77
CA LEU A 161 -5.33 14.61 -6.99
C LEU A 161 -4.27 14.40 -5.89
N SER A 162 -3.68 13.19 -5.82
CA SER A 162 -2.63 12.89 -4.85
C SER A 162 -1.37 13.68 -5.16
N SER A 163 -0.60 14.02 -4.12
CA SER A 163 0.72 14.62 -4.27
C SER A 163 1.67 13.71 -5.02
N CYS A 164 2.54 14.28 -5.84
CA CYS A 164 3.76 13.65 -6.33
C CYS A 164 4.98 14.36 -5.76
N LEU A 165 6.17 13.87 -6.09
CA LEU A 165 7.43 14.43 -5.60
C LEU A 165 7.57 15.91 -5.93
N GLU A 166 7.13 16.31 -7.13
CA GLU A 166 7.28 17.66 -7.69
C GLU A 166 6.15 18.61 -7.28
N TRP A 167 4.94 18.07 -6.95
CA TRP A 167 3.75 18.90 -6.82
C TRP A 167 2.80 18.43 -5.71
N PRO A 168 2.38 19.32 -4.81
CA PRO A 168 1.50 18.96 -3.70
C PRO A 168 0.02 18.82 -4.13
N ALA A 169 -0.73 18.03 -3.37
CA ALA A 169 -2.18 17.85 -3.58
C ALA A 169 -2.96 19.16 -3.51
N THR A 170 -2.51 20.13 -2.68
CA THR A 170 -3.12 21.48 -2.55
C THR A 170 -3.10 22.31 -3.84
N ARG A 171 -2.25 21.95 -4.79
CA ARG A 171 -2.17 22.56 -6.12
C ARG A 171 -2.74 21.69 -7.22
N GLY A 172 -3.59 20.70 -6.89
CA GLY A 172 -4.21 19.79 -7.85
C GLY A 172 -3.46 18.47 -8.05
N GLY A 173 -2.39 18.22 -7.27
CA GLY A 173 -1.65 16.96 -7.30
C GLY A 173 -1.08 16.62 -8.68
N ILE A 174 -1.09 15.35 -9.03
CA ILE A 174 -0.54 14.83 -10.30
C ILE A 174 -1.22 15.45 -11.50
N ASP A 175 -2.55 15.56 -11.48
CA ASP A 175 -3.31 16.13 -12.59
C ASP A 175 -2.96 17.61 -12.81
N GLY A 176 -2.94 18.39 -11.72
CA GLY A 176 -2.57 19.81 -11.81
C GLY A 176 -1.13 20.03 -12.29
N TYR A 177 -0.20 19.15 -11.91
CA TYR A 177 1.17 19.24 -12.38
C TYR A 177 1.29 18.94 -13.88
N LEU A 178 0.63 17.90 -14.37
CA LEU A 178 0.64 17.56 -15.78
C LEU A 178 0.01 18.64 -16.66
N GLU A 179 -1.10 19.24 -16.19
CA GLU A 179 -1.73 20.36 -16.88
C GLU A 179 -0.81 21.57 -16.95
N HIS A 180 -0.18 21.94 -15.82
CA HIS A 180 0.76 23.05 -15.77
C HIS A 180 1.93 22.85 -16.74
N LEU A 181 2.55 21.68 -16.75
CA LEU A 181 3.63 21.35 -17.67
C LEU A 181 3.18 21.38 -19.13
N GLY A 182 1.98 20.88 -19.41
CA GLY A 182 1.43 20.89 -20.76
C GLY A 182 1.16 22.29 -21.30
N GLN A 183 0.65 23.19 -20.44
CA GLN A 183 0.48 24.62 -20.77
C GLN A 183 1.81 25.32 -21.02
N GLU A 184 2.83 25.04 -20.19
CA GLU A 184 4.18 25.58 -20.42
C GLU A 184 4.79 25.10 -21.75
N CYS A 185 4.54 23.84 -22.15
CA CYS A 185 5.01 23.30 -23.42
C CYS A 185 4.35 23.99 -24.63
N GLU A 186 3.07 24.33 -24.54
CA GLU A 186 2.35 25.06 -25.58
C GLU A 186 2.97 26.45 -25.81
N VAL A 187 3.21 27.18 -24.72
CA VAL A 187 3.80 28.53 -24.79
C VAL A 187 5.21 28.51 -25.40
N ARG A 188 5.98 27.44 -25.20
CA ARG A 188 7.36 27.33 -25.73
C ARG A 188 7.44 26.82 -27.16
N GLY A 189 6.35 26.38 -27.76
CA GLY A 189 6.35 25.80 -29.11
C GLY A 189 7.14 24.48 -29.26
N ASP A 190 7.59 23.92 -28.15
CA ASP A 190 8.52 22.77 -28.09
C ASP A 190 7.87 21.40 -28.41
N ALA A 191 6.56 21.38 -28.62
CA ALA A 191 5.80 20.14 -28.62
C ALA A 191 5.98 19.27 -29.87
N GLN A 192 6.51 19.77 -30.98
CA GLN A 192 6.44 19.05 -32.24
C GLN A 192 7.65 18.16 -32.60
N THR A 193 8.84 18.48 -32.16
CA THR A 193 10.06 17.87 -32.71
C THR A 193 10.78 16.88 -31.79
N LYS A 194 10.57 16.96 -30.48
CA LYS A 194 11.34 16.15 -29.51
C LYS A 194 10.69 14.85 -29.02
N TYR A 195 9.44 14.59 -29.39
CA TYR A 195 8.66 13.49 -28.77
C TYR A 195 8.53 12.22 -29.60
N HIS A 196 9.12 12.17 -30.77
CA HIS A 196 9.00 11.03 -31.68
C HIS A 196 9.56 9.69 -31.18
N PRO A 197 10.62 9.65 -30.35
CA PRO A 197 11.19 8.37 -29.88
C PRO A 197 10.30 7.57 -28.91
N TRP A 198 9.27 8.20 -28.34
CA TRP A 198 8.47 7.63 -27.23
C TRP A 198 7.18 6.93 -27.68
N ALA A 199 6.98 6.78 -28.98
CA ALA A 199 5.83 6.07 -29.54
C ALA A 199 5.92 4.53 -29.36
N GLY A 200 6.99 4.01 -28.76
CA GLY A 200 7.22 2.58 -28.62
C GLY A 200 6.32 1.86 -27.62
N ASP A 201 5.71 2.57 -26.67
CA ASP A 201 4.77 2.01 -25.70
C ASP A 201 3.35 2.58 -25.86
N SER A 202 2.38 1.93 -25.21
CA SER A 202 0.97 2.28 -25.38
C SER A 202 0.59 3.64 -24.76
N LEU A 203 1.25 4.07 -23.70
CA LEU A 203 1.05 5.38 -23.09
C LEU A 203 1.61 6.50 -23.98
N GLY A 204 2.81 6.31 -24.52
CA GLY A 204 3.44 7.28 -25.42
C GLY A 204 2.60 7.47 -26.69
N ALA A 205 2.15 6.37 -27.31
CA ALA A 205 1.28 6.43 -28.48
C ALA A 205 -0.04 7.16 -28.19
N PHE A 206 -0.67 6.88 -27.03
CA PHE A 206 -1.87 7.57 -26.61
C PHE A 206 -1.63 9.07 -26.38
N CYS A 207 -0.58 9.42 -25.64
CA CYS A 207 -0.26 10.81 -25.36
C CYS A 207 0.09 11.60 -26.63
N LEU A 208 0.82 11.01 -27.58
CA LEU A 208 1.10 11.64 -28.87
C LEU A 208 -0.16 11.91 -29.68
N GLN A 209 -1.10 10.96 -29.69
CA GLN A 209 -2.38 11.14 -30.38
C GLN A 209 -3.19 12.28 -29.77
N LYS A 210 -3.28 12.35 -28.43
CA LYS A 210 -4.07 13.35 -27.72
C LYS A 210 -3.41 14.73 -27.70
N ALA A 211 -2.10 14.82 -27.53
CA ALA A 211 -1.37 16.09 -27.53
C ALA A 211 -1.41 16.79 -28.89
N ARG A 212 -1.59 16.04 -30.01
CA ARG A 212 -1.77 16.65 -31.34
C ARG A 212 -2.97 17.59 -31.43
N VAL A 213 -3.98 17.42 -30.59
CA VAL A 213 -5.18 18.25 -30.57
C VAL A 213 -4.87 19.67 -30.08
N ILE A 214 -3.90 19.86 -29.18
CA ILE A 214 -3.45 21.19 -28.70
C ILE A 214 -2.79 21.98 -29.83
N LEU A 215 -2.14 21.29 -30.76
CA LEU A 215 -1.36 21.89 -31.85
C LEU A 215 -2.24 22.33 -33.03
N ARG A 216 -3.54 22.07 -32.98
CA ARG A 216 -4.54 22.56 -33.94
C ARG A 216 -5.57 23.39 -33.17
N PRO A 217 -5.72 24.68 -33.44
CA PRO A 217 -6.73 25.50 -32.76
C PRO A 217 -8.13 25.00 -33.13
N CYS A 218 -8.65 24.08 -32.34
CA CYS A 218 -10.03 23.62 -32.43
C CYS A 218 -10.84 24.37 -31.38
N GLN A 219 -11.72 25.24 -31.84
CA GLN A 219 -12.72 25.89 -31.01
C GLN A 219 -13.65 24.82 -30.40
N GLY A 220 -13.70 24.75 -29.05
CA GLY A 220 -14.91 24.33 -28.38
C GLY A 220 -14.98 22.98 -27.69
N VAL A 221 -13.92 22.43 -27.04
CA VAL A 221 -14.13 21.24 -26.16
C VAL A 221 -13.26 21.32 -24.90
N SER A 222 -13.86 21.60 -23.76
CA SER A 222 -13.16 21.82 -22.49
C SER A 222 -12.51 20.56 -21.86
N GLU A 223 -13.13 19.39 -21.96
CA GLU A 223 -12.56 18.15 -21.39
C GLU A 223 -11.41 17.58 -22.23
N ASP A 224 -11.53 17.65 -23.56
CA ASP A 224 -10.47 17.15 -24.46
C ASP A 224 -9.21 18.02 -24.38
N LEU A 225 -9.34 19.32 -24.14
CA LEU A 225 -8.21 20.23 -23.99
C LEU A 225 -7.41 19.93 -22.72
N ARG A 226 -8.08 19.71 -21.58
CA ARG A 226 -7.46 19.34 -20.32
C ARG A 226 -6.67 18.04 -20.43
N GLU A 227 -7.26 17.01 -21.02
CA GLU A 227 -6.60 15.72 -21.26
C GLU A 227 -5.38 15.89 -22.20
N SER A 228 -5.50 16.75 -23.19
CA SER A 228 -4.41 17.05 -24.12
C SER A 228 -3.23 17.72 -23.43
N TYR A 229 -3.46 18.67 -22.53
CA TYR A 229 -2.38 19.27 -21.73
C TYR A 229 -1.73 18.23 -20.82
N ARG A 230 -2.51 17.37 -20.14
CA ARG A 230 -1.96 16.30 -19.31
C ARG A 230 -1.09 15.35 -20.13
N CYS A 231 -1.52 15.00 -21.35
CA CYS A 231 -0.73 14.19 -22.26
C CYS A 231 0.57 14.87 -22.69
N ALA A 232 0.53 16.16 -23.00
CA ALA A 232 1.73 16.93 -23.32
C ALA A 232 2.70 16.98 -22.12
N GLY A 233 2.18 17.14 -20.90
CA GLY A 233 2.96 17.09 -19.66
C GLY A 233 3.68 15.74 -19.46
N VAL A 234 3.00 14.61 -19.76
CA VAL A 234 3.63 13.28 -19.72
C VAL A 234 4.78 13.17 -20.72
N LEU A 235 4.56 13.62 -21.96
CA LEU A 235 5.60 13.59 -22.99
C LEU A 235 6.80 14.44 -22.60
N TYR A 236 6.55 15.62 -22.03
CA TYR A 236 7.60 16.49 -21.51
C TYR A 236 8.43 15.81 -20.41
N LEU A 237 7.77 15.22 -19.39
CA LEU A 237 8.48 14.51 -18.32
C LEU A 237 9.34 13.36 -18.86
N ARG A 238 8.86 12.64 -19.86
CA ARG A 238 9.63 11.58 -20.51
C ARG A 238 10.84 12.11 -21.24
N SER A 239 10.73 13.26 -21.90
CA SER A 239 11.84 13.87 -22.63
C SER A 239 12.98 14.31 -21.70
N GLN A 240 12.70 14.55 -20.43
CA GLN A 240 13.72 14.90 -19.44
C GLN A 240 14.64 13.73 -19.07
N GLY A 241 14.25 12.49 -19.34
CA GLY A 241 15.07 11.31 -19.10
C GLY A 241 15.45 11.07 -17.64
N LYS A 242 14.76 11.72 -16.69
CA LYS A 242 15.07 11.61 -15.26
C LYS A 242 14.94 10.17 -14.77
N PRO A 243 15.86 9.71 -13.91
CA PRO A 243 15.73 8.40 -13.27
C PRO A 243 14.52 8.40 -12.33
N PHE A 244 14.06 7.20 -11.99
CA PHE A 244 13.04 7.00 -10.96
C PHE A 244 13.45 7.69 -9.66
N GLY A 245 12.55 8.51 -9.13
CA GLY A 245 12.71 9.18 -7.85
C GLY A 245 11.54 8.90 -6.92
N MET A 246 11.84 8.60 -5.66
CA MET A 246 10.82 8.42 -4.63
C MET A 246 11.27 9.08 -3.33
N LYS A 247 10.33 9.67 -2.63
CA LYS A 247 10.53 10.23 -1.30
C LYS A 247 9.75 9.42 -0.28
N ALA A 248 10.45 8.87 0.70
CA ALA A 248 9.82 8.17 1.80
C ALA A 248 9.49 9.12 2.95
N HIS A 249 8.27 9.04 3.43
CA HIS A 249 7.78 9.77 4.59
C HIS A 249 7.24 8.81 5.64
N ALA A 250 7.53 9.08 6.90
CA ALA A 250 6.92 8.37 8.01
C ALA A 250 5.69 9.12 8.51
N LEU A 251 4.54 8.50 8.35
CA LEU A 251 3.28 9.00 8.89
C LEU A 251 3.02 8.37 10.25
N ARG A 252 2.94 9.20 11.28
CA ARG A 252 2.45 8.80 12.59
C ARG A 252 0.93 8.76 12.53
N GLN A 253 0.36 7.71 13.04
CA GLN A 253 -1.08 7.48 13.03
C GLN A 253 -1.56 7.08 14.42
N SER A 254 -2.82 7.38 14.71
CA SER A 254 -3.52 6.86 15.88
C SER A 254 -3.38 5.33 15.94
N GLY A 255 -3.47 4.77 17.14
CA GLY A 255 -3.17 3.37 17.36
C GLY A 255 -1.69 3.08 17.46
N TYR A 256 -0.87 4.10 17.78
CA TYR A 256 0.59 4.00 17.96
C TYR A 256 1.26 3.31 16.75
N LYS A 257 0.91 3.75 15.57
CA LYS A 257 1.39 3.15 14.32
C LYS A 257 2.22 4.17 13.54
N VAL A 258 3.36 3.71 13.02
CA VAL A 258 4.11 4.45 12.01
C VAL A 258 3.96 3.70 10.69
N ARG A 259 3.59 4.42 9.64
CA ARG A 259 3.62 3.91 8.27
C ARG A 259 4.66 4.70 7.48
N VAL A 260 5.57 4.00 6.84
CA VAL A 260 6.44 4.60 5.84
C VAL A 260 5.73 4.51 4.50
N ILE A 261 5.46 5.65 3.91
CA ILE A 261 4.85 5.75 2.58
C ILE A 261 5.86 6.31 1.59
N GLY A 262 5.84 5.79 0.38
CA GLY A 262 6.60 6.34 -0.74
C GLY A 262 5.75 7.34 -1.52
N VAL A 263 6.31 8.50 -1.82
CA VAL A 263 5.74 9.47 -2.74
C VAL A 263 6.57 9.42 -4.01
N PRO A 264 6.10 8.78 -5.08
CA PRO A 264 6.82 8.68 -6.33
C PRO A 264 6.82 10.01 -7.09
N ASP A 265 7.73 10.16 -8.03
CA ASP A 265 7.63 11.21 -9.03
C ASP A 265 6.36 11.03 -9.90
N CYS A 266 5.95 12.12 -10.53
CA CYS A 266 4.71 12.16 -11.32
C CYS A 266 4.70 11.12 -12.44
N LEU A 267 5.80 11.00 -13.19
CA LEU A 267 5.90 10.09 -14.32
C LEU A 267 5.77 8.62 -13.88
N THR A 268 6.46 8.25 -12.82
CA THR A 268 6.40 6.91 -12.21
C THR A 268 4.97 6.52 -11.82
N PHE A 269 4.25 7.47 -11.19
CA PHE A 269 2.86 7.22 -10.81
C PHE A 269 1.97 7.03 -12.03
N VAL A 270 2.08 7.89 -13.04
CA VAL A 270 1.26 7.82 -14.27
C VAL A 270 1.51 6.52 -15.02
N GLU A 271 2.77 6.14 -15.20
CA GLU A 271 3.15 4.91 -15.89
C GLU A 271 2.64 3.67 -15.17
N GLY A 272 2.84 3.60 -13.85
CA GLY A 272 2.34 2.49 -13.04
C GLY A 272 0.80 2.42 -13.04
N SER A 273 0.13 3.56 -12.96
CA SER A 273 -1.34 3.63 -13.00
C SER A 273 -1.90 3.24 -14.37
N TRP A 274 -1.20 3.60 -15.45
CA TRP A 274 -1.57 3.21 -16.80
C TRP A 274 -1.56 1.68 -16.98
N VAL A 275 -0.46 1.04 -16.58
CA VAL A 275 -0.34 -0.43 -16.62
C VAL A 275 -1.37 -1.09 -15.69
N ARG A 276 -1.54 -0.59 -14.47
CA ARG A 276 -2.53 -1.10 -13.50
C ARG A 276 -3.96 -1.05 -14.07
N SER A 277 -4.31 0.02 -14.74
CA SER A 277 -5.66 0.18 -15.34
C SER A 277 -5.96 -0.88 -16.39
N SER A 278 -4.93 -1.34 -17.12
CA SER A 278 -5.06 -2.43 -18.08
C SER A 278 -5.22 -3.79 -17.39
N LEU A 279 -4.56 -3.99 -16.24
CA LEU A 279 -4.55 -5.26 -15.49
C LEU A 279 -5.82 -5.48 -14.66
N ARG A 280 -6.45 -4.43 -14.18
CA ARG A 280 -7.62 -4.52 -13.29
C ARG A 280 -8.74 -5.41 -13.83
N TRP A 281 -8.95 -5.41 -15.14
CA TRP A 281 -10.01 -6.17 -15.81
C TRP A 281 -9.66 -7.65 -16.05
N LEU A 282 -8.40 -8.01 -15.84
CA LEU A 282 -7.87 -9.33 -16.16
C LEU A 282 -7.56 -10.18 -14.92
N ALA A 283 -7.62 -9.60 -13.73
CA ALA A 283 -7.45 -10.37 -12.48
C ALA A 283 -8.67 -11.23 -12.20
N PRO A 284 -8.49 -12.51 -11.82
CA PRO A 284 -9.59 -13.35 -11.38
C PRO A 284 -10.40 -12.70 -10.24
N ASN A 285 -11.72 -12.84 -10.25
CA ASN A 285 -12.60 -12.20 -9.26
C ASN A 285 -12.25 -12.54 -7.82
N HIS A 286 -11.75 -13.74 -7.54
CA HIS A 286 -11.33 -14.18 -6.20
C HIS A 286 -9.96 -13.62 -5.77
N TRP A 287 -9.21 -12.97 -6.67
CA TRP A 287 -7.97 -12.28 -6.38
C TRP A 287 -8.15 -10.76 -6.43
N ARG A 288 -9.34 -10.30 -6.10
CA ARG A 288 -9.64 -8.87 -6.14
C ARG A 288 -8.62 -8.09 -5.32
N ILE A 289 -7.88 -7.27 -6.03
CA ILE A 289 -6.92 -6.29 -5.51
C ILE A 289 -7.67 -4.97 -5.27
N GLU A 290 -8.91 -5.02 -4.83
CA GLU A 290 -9.70 -3.81 -4.62
C GLU A 290 -9.45 -3.27 -3.23
N ASP A 291 -8.97 -2.03 -3.19
CA ASP A 291 -8.75 -1.29 -1.97
C ASP A 291 -10.07 -1.14 -1.21
N GLY A 292 -10.11 -1.69 -0.02
CA GLY A 292 -11.18 -1.42 0.95
C GLY A 292 -12.49 -2.17 0.77
N SER A 293 -12.63 -3.08 -0.18
CA SER A 293 -13.79 -3.96 -0.24
C SER A 293 -13.79 -4.92 0.94
N LEU A 294 -14.77 -4.78 1.84
CA LEU A 294 -15.04 -5.75 2.91
C LEU A 294 -15.88 -6.93 2.40
N GLU A 295 -16.19 -6.96 1.12
CA GLU A 295 -16.94 -8.06 0.52
C GLU A 295 -16.06 -9.32 0.50
N VAL A 296 -16.52 -10.33 1.18
CA VAL A 296 -15.97 -11.67 1.06
C VAL A 296 -16.12 -12.09 -0.41
N PRO A 297 -15.04 -12.53 -1.08
CA PRO A 297 -15.14 -12.97 -2.46
C PRO A 297 -16.26 -14.00 -2.60
N ASN A 298 -17.17 -13.78 -3.56
CA ASN A 298 -18.22 -14.74 -3.88
C ASN A 298 -17.56 -16.08 -4.21
N GLY A 299 -17.80 -17.10 -3.39
CA GLY A 299 -17.21 -18.44 -3.54
C GLY A 299 -16.37 -18.91 -2.34
N LEU A 300 -16.02 -18.03 -1.39
CA LEU A 300 -15.52 -18.47 -0.08
C LEU A 300 -16.70 -18.97 0.77
N GLN A 301 -17.19 -20.15 0.43
CA GLN A 301 -18.14 -20.86 1.29
C GLN A 301 -17.36 -21.77 2.22
N TYR A 302 -17.57 -21.59 3.52
CA TYR A 302 -17.03 -22.51 4.53
C TYR A 302 -17.69 -23.89 4.35
N LYS A 303 -16.87 -24.89 4.05
CA LYS A 303 -17.30 -26.28 4.08
C LYS A 303 -16.89 -26.87 5.41
N HIS A 304 -17.79 -27.65 6.00
CA HIS A 304 -17.54 -28.32 7.29
C HIS A 304 -16.26 -29.17 7.20
N GLY A 305 -15.32 -28.91 8.12
CA GLY A 305 -14.01 -29.56 8.12
C GLY A 305 -12.87 -28.78 7.48
N GLU A 306 -13.13 -27.69 6.74
CA GLU A 306 -12.08 -26.80 6.22
C GLU A 306 -11.49 -25.94 7.32
N ARG A 307 -10.20 -25.63 7.18
CA ARG A 307 -9.48 -24.69 8.06
C ARG A 307 -9.24 -23.39 7.34
N PHE A 308 -9.55 -22.29 8.00
CA PHE A 308 -9.21 -20.95 7.54
C PHE A 308 -7.88 -20.49 8.12
N ALA A 309 -6.99 -20.00 7.27
CA ALA A 309 -5.81 -19.26 7.68
C ALA A 309 -5.95 -17.82 7.21
N SER A 310 -5.90 -16.87 8.16
CA SER A 310 -5.78 -15.43 7.86
C SER A 310 -4.37 -15.00 8.16
N LEU A 311 -3.66 -14.53 7.14
CA LEU A 311 -2.27 -14.10 7.24
C LEU A 311 -2.20 -12.60 6.97
N ASP A 312 -1.52 -11.87 7.85
CA ASP A 312 -1.16 -10.47 7.65
C ASP A 312 0.35 -10.34 7.66
N LEU A 313 0.90 -9.85 6.56
CA LEU A 313 2.34 -9.70 6.38
C LEU A 313 2.77 -8.29 6.78
N SER A 314 3.62 -8.19 7.77
CA SER A 314 4.26 -6.91 8.10
C SER A 314 5.26 -6.51 7.02
N LYS A 315 5.17 -5.27 6.52
CA LYS A 315 6.05 -4.73 5.48
C LYS A 315 6.11 -5.60 4.20
N ALA A 316 4.96 -6.15 3.81
CA ALA A 316 4.86 -7.13 2.73
C ALA A 316 5.48 -6.65 1.42
N THR A 317 5.16 -5.44 0.97
CA THR A 317 5.71 -4.84 -0.26
C THR A 317 7.20 -4.54 -0.16
N ASP A 318 7.68 -4.15 1.03
CA ASP A 318 9.09 -3.82 1.26
C ASP A 318 9.98 -5.06 1.28
N GLY A 319 9.37 -6.23 1.52
CA GLY A 319 10.06 -7.54 1.59
C GLY A 319 10.35 -8.19 0.25
N LEU A 320 9.70 -7.76 -0.83
CA LEU A 320 9.84 -8.40 -2.15
C LEU A 320 11.25 -8.19 -2.74
N SER A 321 11.91 -9.27 -3.21
CA SER A 321 13.14 -9.11 -3.99
C SER A 321 12.85 -8.54 -5.38
N HIS A 322 13.76 -7.75 -5.92
CA HIS A 322 13.63 -7.24 -7.29
C HIS A 322 13.57 -8.37 -8.33
N ALA A 323 14.22 -9.50 -8.05
CA ALA A 323 14.12 -10.70 -8.90
C ALA A 323 12.67 -11.24 -8.95
N CYS A 324 11.99 -11.33 -7.79
CA CYS A 324 10.56 -11.71 -7.77
C CYS A 324 9.69 -10.72 -8.54
N ILE A 325 9.89 -9.42 -8.33
CA ILE A 325 9.11 -8.38 -9.02
C ILE A 325 9.30 -8.49 -10.54
N LYS A 326 10.53 -8.66 -11.00
CA LYS A 326 10.87 -8.84 -12.41
C LYS A 326 10.19 -10.07 -13.00
N ILE A 327 10.28 -11.22 -12.35
CA ILE A 327 9.61 -12.46 -12.78
C ILE A 327 8.10 -12.29 -12.88
N VAL A 328 7.46 -11.60 -11.94
CA VAL A 328 6.01 -11.33 -12.01
C VAL A 328 5.69 -10.53 -13.27
N VAL A 329 6.41 -9.43 -13.53
CA VAL A 329 6.18 -8.59 -14.72
C VAL A 329 6.40 -9.38 -16.01
N GLU A 330 7.55 -10.08 -16.15
CA GLU A 330 7.87 -10.91 -17.31
C GLU A 330 6.81 -11.99 -17.57
N ALA A 331 6.36 -12.68 -16.52
CA ALA A 331 5.34 -13.71 -16.64
C ALA A 331 3.97 -13.12 -17.03
N LEU A 332 3.61 -11.93 -16.56
CA LEU A 332 2.40 -11.23 -16.97
C LEU A 332 2.48 -10.79 -18.43
N VAL A 333 3.66 -10.37 -18.90
CA VAL A 333 3.93 -10.10 -20.34
C VAL A 333 3.78 -11.36 -21.16
N GLY A 334 4.41 -12.47 -20.74
CA GLY A 334 4.33 -13.77 -21.43
C GLY A 334 2.89 -14.29 -21.54
N ARG A 335 2.01 -13.94 -20.62
CA ARG A 335 0.58 -14.24 -20.67
C ARG A 335 -0.26 -13.23 -21.49
N GLY A 336 0.35 -12.19 -22.01
CA GLY A 336 -0.35 -11.10 -22.70
C GLY A 336 -1.22 -10.23 -21.78
N LEU A 337 -0.98 -10.24 -20.44
CA LEU A 337 -1.67 -9.39 -19.47
C LEU A 337 -1.04 -8.00 -19.36
N ILE A 338 0.25 -7.91 -19.64
CA ILE A 338 0.97 -6.66 -19.90
C ILE A 338 1.41 -6.73 -21.37
N ARG A 339 1.29 -5.63 -22.10
CA ARG A 339 1.80 -5.57 -23.47
C ARG A 339 3.32 -5.62 -23.44
N PRO A 340 3.98 -6.33 -24.38
CA PRO A 340 5.44 -6.34 -24.45
C PRO A 340 6.05 -4.93 -24.51
N ALA A 341 5.40 -4.01 -25.24
CA ALA A 341 5.82 -2.61 -25.33
C ALA A 341 5.74 -1.83 -24.00
N ASP A 342 4.92 -2.29 -23.06
CA ASP A 342 4.70 -1.64 -21.75
C ASP A 342 5.55 -2.26 -20.62
N GLU A 343 6.35 -3.31 -20.89
CA GLU A 343 7.15 -4.02 -19.91
C GLU A 343 8.16 -3.11 -19.20
N ILE A 344 8.92 -2.35 -19.98
CA ILE A 344 9.93 -1.41 -19.44
C ILE A 344 9.26 -0.35 -18.55
N MET A 345 8.11 0.14 -18.96
CA MET A 345 7.32 1.11 -18.19
C MET A 345 6.83 0.49 -16.87
N ALA A 346 6.36 -0.75 -16.87
CA ALA A 346 5.97 -1.47 -15.67
C ALA A 346 7.15 -1.66 -14.70
N LEU A 347 8.28 -2.14 -15.19
CA LEU A 347 9.50 -2.32 -14.38
C LEU A 347 10.00 -0.99 -13.80
N ARG A 348 10.02 0.07 -14.61
CA ARG A 348 10.41 1.41 -14.18
C ARG A 348 9.51 1.92 -13.06
N SER A 349 8.19 1.78 -13.19
CA SER A 349 7.24 2.23 -12.18
C SER A 349 7.34 1.48 -10.84
N LEU A 350 7.99 0.33 -10.82
CA LEU A 350 8.27 -0.47 -9.64
C LEU A 350 9.69 -0.22 -9.06
N GLY A 351 10.45 0.68 -9.66
CA GLY A 351 11.79 1.03 -9.20
C GLY A 351 12.90 0.10 -9.68
N LEU A 352 12.65 -0.73 -10.70
CA LEU A 352 13.62 -1.69 -11.26
C LEU A 352 14.45 -1.11 -12.42
N ARG A 353 14.69 0.18 -12.42
CA ARG A 353 15.55 0.83 -13.41
C ARG A 353 16.90 1.20 -12.78
N ASP A 354 17.96 1.11 -13.55
CA ASP A 354 19.27 1.61 -13.14
C ASP A 354 19.19 3.10 -12.79
N GLY A 355 19.84 3.46 -11.68
CA GLY A 355 19.79 4.82 -11.15
C GLY A 355 18.54 5.15 -10.31
N ALA A 356 17.64 4.20 -10.05
CA ALA A 356 16.52 4.41 -9.14
C ALA A 356 17.02 4.78 -7.74
N THR A 357 16.56 5.90 -7.22
CA THR A 357 16.97 6.42 -5.91
C THR A 357 15.78 6.63 -5.00
N TRP A 358 16.01 6.41 -3.72
CA TRP A 358 15.03 6.66 -2.69
C TRP A 358 15.58 7.66 -1.67
N SER A 359 14.91 8.78 -1.52
CA SER A 359 15.22 9.80 -0.52
C SER A 359 14.35 9.60 0.71
N PHE A 360 14.95 9.53 1.88
CA PHE A 360 14.29 9.35 3.17
C PHE A 360 14.32 10.68 3.92
N THR A 361 13.15 11.21 4.27
CA THR A 361 13.02 12.50 4.93
C THR A 361 12.13 12.43 6.16
N ASP A 362 12.47 13.16 7.21
CA ASP A 362 11.64 13.36 8.38
C ASP A 362 11.45 14.85 8.62
N LEU A 363 10.19 15.32 8.71
CA LEU A 363 9.83 16.75 8.87
C LEU A 363 10.58 17.72 7.94
N GLY A 364 11.00 17.24 6.76
CA GLY A 364 11.81 18.01 5.81
C GLY A 364 13.30 17.74 5.90
N ASP A 365 13.80 17.15 6.98
CA ASP A 365 15.20 16.78 7.13
C ASP A 365 15.54 15.51 6.35
N LYS A 366 16.66 15.54 5.65
CA LYS A 366 17.14 14.41 4.86
C LYS A 366 17.86 13.41 5.77
N ILE A 367 17.22 12.24 6.02
CA ILE A 367 17.84 11.12 6.75
C ILE A 367 18.91 10.43 5.89
N GLY A 368 18.75 10.49 4.56
CA GLY A 368 19.71 9.97 3.61
C GLY A 368 19.05 9.52 2.31
N GLU A 369 19.89 9.13 1.39
CA GLU A 369 19.51 8.56 0.10
C GLU A 369 20.10 7.17 -0.04
N GLY A 370 19.56 6.36 -0.93
CA GLY A 370 20.10 5.06 -1.27
C GLY A 370 19.57 4.55 -2.59
N SER A 371 20.36 3.68 -3.23
CA SER A 371 19.90 2.93 -4.39
C SER A 371 18.83 1.94 -3.96
N PHE A 372 17.78 1.88 -4.76
CA PHE A 372 16.67 0.99 -4.52
C PHE A 372 17.03 -0.42 -4.99
N ARG A 373 17.19 -1.37 -4.07
CA ARG A 373 17.62 -2.75 -4.35
C ARG A 373 16.61 -3.82 -3.97
N ARG A 374 15.59 -3.43 -3.18
CA ARG A 374 14.58 -4.35 -2.66
C ARG A 374 13.26 -3.66 -2.44
N GLY A 375 12.19 -4.42 -2.58
CA GLY A 375 10.84 -4.00 -2.29
C GLY A 375 10.16 -3.31 -3.46
N SER A 376 8.86 -3.14 -3.31
CA SER A 376 8.02 -2.29 -4.13
C SER A 376 7.27 -1.37 -3.18
N PRO A 377 7.70 -0.10 -3.05
CA PRO A 377 7.20 0.77 -1.99
C PRO A 377 5.70 0.97 -2.05
N MET A 378 5.07 1.03 -0.88
CA MET A 378 3.69 1.47 -0.76
C MET A 378 3.57 2.91 -1.30
N GLY A 379 2.72 3.09 -2.30
CA GLY A 379 2.55 4.38 -3.02
C GLY A 379 2.77 4.24 -4.53
N THR A 380 3.48 3.21 -5.00
CA THR A 380 3.53 2.90 -6.42
C THR A 380 2.31 2.07 -6.84
N PRO A 381 1.64 2.42 -7.95
CA PRO A 381 0.36 1.81 -8.32
C PRO A 381 0.40 0.30 -8.58
N LEU A 382 1.54 -0.23 -9.03
CA LEU A 382 1.71 -1.66 -9.34
C LEU A 382 2.14 -2.52 -8.16
N SER A 383 2.54 -1.93 -7.03
CA SER A 383 3.03 -2.68 -5.85
C SER A 383 2.04 -3.73 -5.37
N PHE A 384 0.75 -3.37 -5.28
CA PHE A 384 -0.29 -4.31 -4.87
C PHE A 384 -0.53 -5.42 -5.87
N VAL A 385 -0.41 -5.14 -7.17
CA VAL A 385 -0.55 -6.16 -8.21
C VAL A 385 0.51 -7.24 -8.04
N VAL A 386 1.77 -6.82 -7.93
CA VAL A 386 2.90 -7.74 -7.74
C VAL A 386 2.74 -8.52 -6.44
N LEU A 387 2.44 -7.85 -5.33
CA LEU A 387 2.23 -8.48 -4.03
C LEU A 387 1.12 -9.52 -4.09
N SER A 388 0.02 -9.25 -4.77
CA SER A 388 -1.11 -10.17 -4.87
C SER A 388 -0.74 -11.45 -5.62
N TRP A 389 0.03 -11.34 -6.70
CA TRP A 389 0.54 -12.51 -7.42
C TRP A 389 1.50 -13.35 -6.57
N VAL A 390 2.40 -12.71 -5.85
CA VAL A 390 3.33 -13.39 -4.94
C VAL A 390 2.59 -14.06 -3.79
N ASN A 391 1.60 -13.40 -3.19
CA ASN A 391 0.77 -13.97 -2.14
C ASN A 391 -0.05 -15.17 -2.64
N ALA A 392 -0.65 -15.06 -3.81
CA ALA A 392 -1.40 -16.16 -4.42
C ALA A 392 -0.52 -17.38 -4.68
N TRP A 393 0.70 -17.16 -5.20
CA TRP A 393 1.70 -18.21 -5.36
C TRP A 393 2.10 -18.85 -4.03
N ALA A 394 2.46 -18.05 -3.04
CA ALA A 394 2.88 -18.54 -1.72
C ALA A 394 1.76 -19.35 -1.05
N THR A 395 0.52 -18.89 -1.13
CA THR A 395 -0.65 -19.58 -0.60
C THR A 395 -0.88 -20.93 -1.33
N SER A 396 -0.76 -20.94 -2.65
CA SER A 396 -0.89 -22.17 -3.45
C SER A 396 0.21 -23.19 -3.15
N ALA A 397 1.45 -22.73 -2.98
CA ALA A 397 2.57 -23.60 -2.59
C ALA A 397 2.35 -24.20 -1.19
N PHE A 398 1.88 -23.40 -0.24
CA PHE A 398 1.59 -23.84 1.12
C PHE A 398 0.45 -24.89 1.16
N THR A 399 -0.66 -24.66 0.44
CA THR A 399 -1.77 -25.61 0.41
C THR A 399 -1.38 -26.95 -0.21
N LYS A 400 -0.52 -26.97 -1.24
CA LYS A 400 0.02 -28.20 -1.83
C LYS A 400 0.94 -28.97 -0.88
N SER A 401 1.63 -28.30 0.05
CA SER A 401 2.47 -28.96 1.04
C SER A 401 1.70 -29.59 2.20
N LEU A 402 0.41 -29.26 2.34
CA LEU A 402 -0.48 -29.80 3.37
C LEU A 402 -1.33 -31.00 2.90
N THR A 403 -1.35 -31.25 1.58
CA THR A 403 -1.98 -32.41 0.94
C THR A 403 -0.95 -33.48 0.65
#